data_dd8409bc55920cfb62992c2fd07de339
#
_entry.id   dd8409bc55920cfb62992c2fd07de339
#
_cell.length_a   1.000
_cell.length_b   1.000
_cell.length_c   1.000
_cell.angle_alpha   90.00
_cell.angle_beta   90.00
_cell.angle_gamma   90.00
#
_symmetry.space_group_name_H-M   'P 1'
#
loop_
_entity.id
_entity.type
_entity.pdbx_description
1 polymer ?
#
loop_
_entity_poly.entity_id
_entity_poly.type
_entity_poly.pdbx_seq_one_letter_code
_entity_poly.pdbx_strand_id
1 'polypeptide(L)'
;MSTIENMASEFSDVIKSKRIFAPEDAYMEHVEIILVGNGPYVLFDSGYSIQKDEVVDWIRKETNGTLEKFILTHQHYDHSGNVKSVCDNFSVPCHAHPIEIDLVKEREPEISFIPIEEKFVVNIGEINLKAIFTPGHSPGHLTFWWEEERILIGGDNILTDTTTAVTPPLGNLALYIKSLEKVLDMGPKLIFPGHGKPIQNPEERINHLLSHRNKREKQVLEVLLKNDSTLEEVAKHIYRNLREDQLRFGVNMIKSIIEKLKEEKKITYENGICKVL
;
A
#
# COMPACT_ATOMS: atom_id res chain seq x y z
N MET A 1 3.84 18.57 -24.81
CA MET A 1 2.83 18.24 -23.74
C MET A 1 1.83 17.15 -24.15
N SER A 2 2.18 16.21 -25.03
CA SER A 2 1.20 15.27 -25.61
C SER A 2 1.56 13.77 -25.50
N THR A 3 2.63 13.40 -24.85
CA THR A 3 3.08 11.99 -24.79
C THR A 3 2.94 11.33 -23.40
N ILE A 4 2.79 12.09 -22.34
CA ILE A 4 2.78 11.55 -20.97
C ILE A 4 1.35 11.34 -20.43
N GLU A 5 0.37 12.10 -20.87
CA GLU A 5 -1.04 11.95 -20.42
C GLU A 5 -1.73 10.68 -20.94
N ASN A 6 -1.08 9.89 -21.80
CA ASN A 6 -1.75 8.85 -22.58
C ASN A 6 -1.45 7.40 -22.16
N MET A 7 -0.43 7.12 -21.33
CA MET A 7 -0.08 5.71 -21.04
C MET A 7 -1.16 4.97 -20.27
N ALA A 8 -1.78 5.59 -19.25
CA ALA A 8 -2.86 4.94 -18.51
C ALA A 8 -4.13 4.75 -19.36
N SER A 9 -4.37 5.61 -20.36
CA SER A 9 -5.50 5.50 -21.29
C SER A 9 -5.32 4.37 -22.32
N GLU A 10 -4.09 4.00 -22.65
CA GLU A 10 -3.80 2.87 -23.54
C GLU A 10 -4.26 1.54 -22.95
N PHE A 11 -4.32 1.43 -21.62
CA PHE A 11 -4.76 0.23 -20.91
C PHE A 11 -6.19 0.32 -20.36
N SER A 12 -6.96 1.37 -20.72
CA SER A 12 -8.33 1.58 -20.22
C SER A 12 -9.32 0.47 -20.57
N ASP A 13 -9.04 -0.29 -21.62
CA ASP A 13 -9.87 -1.44 -22.03
C ASP A 13 -9.63 -2.69 -21.16
N VAL A 14 -8.46 -2.78 -20.51
CA VAL A 14 -8.06 -3.95 -19.71
C VAL A 14 -7.76 -3.64 -18.25
N ILE A 15 -7.52 -2.37 -17.87
CA ILE A 15 -7.35 -1.94 -16.48
C ILE A 15 -8.29 -0.78 -16.19
N LYS A 16 -9.21 -1.01 -15.27
CA LYS A 16 -10.16 0.00 -14.80
C LYS A 16 -9.95 0.25 -13.31
N SER A 17 -10.01 1.51 -12.90
CA SER A 17 -10.00 1.87 -11.48
C SER A 17 -11.31 2.54 -11.08
N LYS A 18 -11.73 2.30 -9.85
CA LYS A 18 -12.85 2.98 -9.21
C LYS A 18 -12.37 3.61 -7.94
N ARG A 19 -12.53 4.92 -7.85
CA ARG A 19 -12.28 5.67 -6.63
C ARG A 19 -13.42 5.48 -5.64
N ILE A 20 -13.07 5.08 -4.44
CA ILE A 20 -13.96 4.92 -3.30
C ILE A 20 -13.57 5.97 -2.26
N PHE A 21 -14.48 6.90 -1.97
CA PHE A 21 -14.20 7.97 -1.03
C PHE A 21 -14.26 7.49 0.42
N ALA A 22 -13.37 8.00 1.22
CA ALA A 22 -13.28 7.68 2.63
C ALA A 22 -14.42 8.30 3.46
N PRO A 23 -14.73 7.74 4.65
CA PRO A 23 -15.48 8.44 5.69
C PRO A 23 -14.78 9.74 6.10
N GLU A 24 -15.55 10.70 6.64
CA GLU A 24 -15.02 12.03 7.02
C GLU A 24 -13.82 11.99 7.97
N ASP A 25 -13.76 10.98 8.84
CA ASP A 25 -12.69 10.81 9.85
C ASP A 25 -11.52 9.93 9.38
N ALA A 26 -11.50 9.50 8.13
CA ALA A 26 -10.45 8.61 7.63
C ALA A 26 -9.14 9.38 7.37
N TYR A 27 -8.03 8.67 7.53
CA TYR A 27 -6.69 9.24 7.29
C TYR A 27 -6.45 9.57 5.80
N MET A 28 -6.95 8.71 4.90
CA MET A 28 -6.87 8.90 3.45
C MET A 28 -8.22 9.33 2.90
N GLU A 29 -8.26 10.30 1.99
CA GLU A 29 -9.51 10.82 1.42
C GLU A 29 -10.23 9.82 0.51
N HIS A 30 -9.51 8.88 -0.08
CA HIS A 30 -10.03 7.87 -0.99
C HIS A 30 -9.06 6.70 -1.15
N VAL A 31 -9.55 5.61 -1.68
CA VAL A 31 -8.78 4.45 -2.14
C VAL A 31 -9.20 4.10 -3.58
N GLU A 32 -8.30 3.54 -4.36
CA GLU A 32 -8.59 3.03 -5.70
C GLU A 32 -8.71 1.51 -5.64
N ILE A 33 -9.86 0.96 -6.06
CA ILE A 33 -9.98 -0.47 -6.35
C ILE A 33 -9.75 -0.68 -7.85
N ILE A 34 -9.07 -1.77 -8.21
CA ILE A 34 -8.59 -1.97 -9.57
C ILE A 34 -9.15 -3.26 -10.14
N LEU A 35 -9.76 -3.18 -11.30
CA LEU A 35 -10.28 -4.31 -12.07
C LEU A 35 -9.38 -4.52 -13.30
N VAL A 36 -8.87 -5.73 -13.46
CA VAL A 36 -8.05 -6.12 -14.62
C VAL A 36 -8.74 -7.19 -15.43
N GLY A 37 -8.71 -7.03 -16.75
CA GLY A 37 -9.28 -7.96 -17.73
C GLY A 37 -10.37 -7.31 -18.58
N ASN A 38 -10.78 -8.05 -19.61
CA ASN A 38 -11.92 -7.72 -20.49
C ASN A 38 -12.87 -8.93 -20.67
N GLY A 39 -12.80 -9.88 -19.70
CA GLY A 39 -13.48 -11.16 -19.62
C GLY A 39 -12.53 -12.30 -19.95
N PRO A 40 -11.90 -12.96 -18.96
CA PRO A 40 -12.18 -12.92 -17.50
C PRO A 40 -11.73 -11.65 -16.78
N TYR A 41 -12.25 -11.43 -15.55
CA TYR A 41 -11.94 -10.26 -14.72
C TYR A 41 -11.39 -10.65 -13.37
N VAL A 42 -10.40 -9.89 -12.90
CA VAL A 42 -9.82 -9.99 -11.55
C VAL A 42 -9.88 -8.63 -10.85
N LEU A 43 -10.42 -8.62 -9.63
CA LEU A 43 -10.48 -7.43 -8.79
C LEU A 43 -9.29 -7.41 -7.82
N PHE A 44 -8.70 -6.25 -7.64
CA PHE A 44 -7.71 -5.94 -6.61
C PHE A 44 -8.28 -4.93 -5.62
N ASP A 45 -8.30 -5.32 -4.33
CA ASP A 45 -8.85 -4.57 -3.21
C ASP A 45 -10.36 -4.30 -3.31
N SER A 46 -10.97 -3.81 -2.24
CA SER A 46 -12.43 -3.72 -2.15
C SER A 46 -12.96 -2.40 -1.54
N GLY A 47 -12.08 -1.49 -1.14
CA GLY A 47 -12.51 -0.20 -0.60
C GLY A 47 -13.07 -0.26 0.83
N TYR A 48 -13.59 0.87 1.28
CA TYR A 48 -14.21 1.03 2.61
C TYR A 48 -15.58 0.35 2.67
N SER A 49 -15.92 -0.26 3.81
CA SER A 49 -17.18 -1.02 4.01
C SER A 49 -18.46 -0.19 3.89
N ILE A 50 -18.39 1.11 4.11
CA ILE A 50 -19.59 1.99 4.04
C ILE A 50 -20.13 2.14 2.61
N GLN A 51 -19.33 1.87 1.57
CA GLN A 51 -19.74 1.90 0.17
C GLN A 51 -19.92 0.51 -0.45
N LYS A 52 -20.25 -0.50 0.34
CA LYS A 52 -20.36 -1.88 -0.15
C LYS A 52 -21.26 -2.04 -1.39
N ASP A 53 -22.41 -1.37 -1.40
CA ASP A 53 -23.38 -1.46 -2.50
C ASP A 53 -22.81 -0.78 -3.76
N GLU A 54 -22.17 0.38 -3.63
CA GLU A 54 -21.50 1.09 -4.73
C GLU A 54 -20.40 0.23 -5.37
N VAL A 55 -19.60 -0.45 -4.54
CA VAL A 55 -18.52 -1.34 -4.99
C VAL A 55 -19.10 -2.53 -5.75
N VAL A 56 -20.10 -3.21 -5.17
CA VAL A 56 -20.75 -4.39 -5.80
C VAL A 56 -21.42 -4.01 -7.12
N ASP A 57 -22.13 -2.89 -7.16
CA ASP A 57 -22.83 -2.45 -8.38
C ASP A 57 -21.85 -2.04 -9.48
N TRP A 58 -20.74 -1.39 -9.12
CA TRP A 58 -19.69 -1.08 -10.09
C TRP A 58 -19.07 -2.36 -10.66
N ILE A 59 -18.70 -3.34 -9.82
CA ILE A 59 -18.14 -4.60 -10.29
C ILE A 59 -19.15 -5.32 -11.22
N ARG A 60 -20.42 -5.42 -10.84
CA ARG A 60 -21.46 -6.04 -11.68
C ARG A 60 -21.57 -5.38 -13.06
N LYS A 61 -21.56 -4.05 -13.08
CA LYS A 61 -21.64 -3.28 -14.32
C LYS A 61 -20.46 -3.53 -15.23
N GLU A 62 -19.25 -3.46 -14.69
CA GLU A 62 -18.01 -3.59 -15.49
C GLU A 62 -17.74 -5.03 -15.96
N THR A 63 -18.25 -6.03 -15.23
CA THR A 63 -17.97 -7.46 -15.47
C THR A 63 -19.17 -8.24 -15.99
N ASN A 64 -20.30 -7.59 -16.24
CA ASN A 64 -21.59 -8.26 -16.51
C ASN A 64 -21.94 -9.31 -15.42
N GLY A 65 -21.55 -9.05 -14.18
CA GLY A 65 -21.81 -9.90 -13.02
C GLY A 65 -20.87 -11.09 -12.86
N THR A 66 -19.81 -11.21 -13.67
CA THR A 66 -18.85 -12.32 -13.60
C THR A 66 -17.50 -11.86 -13.14
N LEU A 67 -17.08 -12.28 -11.93
CA LEU A 67 -15.74 -12.06 -11.39
C LEU A 67 -15.03 -13.41 -11.26
N GLU A 68 -13.83 -13.55 -11.84
CA GLU A 68 -13.09 -14.82 -11.78
C GLU A 68 -12.27 -14.96 -10.52
N LYS A 69 -11.60 -13.87 -10.10
CA LYS A 69 -10.80 -13.85 -8.87
C LYS A 69 -10.94 -12.51 -8.18
N PHE A 70 -10.80 -12.56 -6.87
CA PHE A 70 -10.66 -11.39 -6.03
C PHE A 70 -9.36 -11.51 -5.24
N ILE A 71 -8.55 -10.45 -5.26
CA ILE A 71 -7.23 -10.41 -4.65
C ILE A 71 -7.13 -9.20 -3.74
N LEU A 72 -6.59 -9.41 -2.54
CA LEU A 72 -6.30 -8.36 -1.58
C LEU A 72 -4.80 -8.10 -1.55
N THR A 73 -4.39 -6.85 -1.75
CA THR A 73 -2.98 -6.46 -1.68
C THR A 73 -2.47 -6.51 -0.25
N HIS A 74 -3.28 -6.04 0.71
CA HIS A 74 -2.98 -6.05 2.14
C HIS A 74 -4.25 -5.81 2.99
N GLN A 75 -4.13 -5.95 4.32
CA GLN A 75 -5.24 -6.05 5.26
C GLN A 75 -5.87 -4.71 5.67
N HIS A 76 -5.31 -3.54 5.36
CA HIS A 76 -5.84 -2.27 5.84
C HIS A 76 -7.31 -2.11 5.45
N TYR A 77 -8.06 -1.44 6.32
CA TYR A 77 -9.51 -1.41 6.26
C TYR A 77 -10.08 -0.75 5.00
N ASP A 78 -9.36 0.22 4.46
CA ASP A 78 -9.68 0.88 3.19
C ASP A 78 -9.48 -0.01 1.95
N HIS A 79 -8.72 -1.10 2.07
CA HIS A 79 -8.53 -2.11 1.03
C HIS A 79 -9.41 -3.33 1.25
N SER A 80 -9.61 -3.72 2.51
CA SER A 80 -10.29 -4.97 2.89
C SER A 80 -11.74 -4.80 3.37
N GLY A 81 -12.26 -3.58 3.43
CA GLY A 81 -13.54 -3.29 4.07
C GLY A 81 -14.76 -3.99 3.46
N ASN A 82 -14.71 -4.36 2.18
CA ASN A 82 -15.79 -5.05 1.50
C ASN A 82 -15.46 -6.50 1.10
N VAL A 83 -14.41 -7.11 1.66
CA VAL A 83 -14.00 -8.47 1.28
C VAL A 83 -15.16 -9.45 1.37
N LYS A 84 -15.89 -9.46 2.50
CA LYS A 84 -17.05 -10.34 2.67
C LYS A 84 -18.14 -10.07 1.62
N SER A 85 -18.46 -8.81 1.38
CA SER A 85 -19.49 -8.42 0.42
C SER A 85 -19.14 -8.86 -1.01
N VAL A 86 -17.89 -8.69 -1.43
CA VAL A 86 -17.43 -9.15 -2.76
C VAL A 86 -17.49 -10.68 -2.87
N CYS A 87 -16.95 -11.39 -1.88
CA CYS A 87 -16.98 -12.85 -1.88
C CYS A 87 -18.39 -13.40 -1.98
N ASP A 88 -19.33 -12.89 -1.19
CA ASP A 88 -20.72 -13.35 -1.14
C ASP A 88 -21.48 -13.04 -2.45
N ASN A 89 -21.30 -11.84 -3.01
CA ASN A 89 -22.04 -11.41 -4.20
C ASN A 89 -21.56 -12.05 -5.50
N PHE A 90 -20.26 -12.39 -5.58
CA PHE A 90 -19.67 -12.97 -6.81
C PHE A 90 -19.30 -14.45 -6.65
N SER A 91 -19.52 -15.04 -5.47
CA SER A 91 -19.19 -16.44 -5.17
C SER A 91 -17.72 -16.79 -5.45
N VAL A 92 -16.81 -15.87 -5.12
CA VAL A 92 -15.36 -16.03 -5.27
C VAL A 92 -14.65 -15.93 -3.91
N PRO A 93 -13.63 -16.77 -3.66
CA PRO A 93 -12.77 -16.58 -2.49
C PRO A 93 -11.87 -15.37 -2.67
N CYS A 94 -11.43 -14.77 -1.55
CA CYS A 94 -10.40 -13.75 -1.57
C CYS A 94 -9.01 -14.38 -1.55
N HIS A 95 -8.12 -13.99 -2.46
CA HIS A 95 -6.72 -14.39 -2.47
C HIS A 95 -5.89 -13.34 -1.76
N ALA A 96 -5.06 -13.73 -0.79
CA ALA A 96 -4.18 -12.81 -0.08
C ALA A 96 -2.95 -13.53 0.47
N HIS A 97 -1.96 -12.77 0.90
CA HIS A 97 -0.82 -13.34 1.62
C HIS A 97 -1.26 -13.92 2.97
N PRO A 98 -0.72 -15.08 3.42
CA PRO A 98 -1.13 -15.72 4.68
C PRO A 98 -1.17 -14.77 5.88
N ILE A 99 -0.17 -13.93 6.06
CA ILE A 99 -0.11 -12.95 7.16
C ILE A 99 -1.30 -11.96 7.08
N GLU A 100 -1.66 -11.49 5.89
CA GLU A 100 -2.79 -10.57 5.69
C GLU A 100 -4.13 -11.27 5.95
N ILE A 101 -4.23 -12.55 5.57
CA ILE A 101 -5.40 -13.39 5.87
C ILE A 101 -5.64 -13.48 7.37
N ASP A 102 -4.61 -13.76 8.15
CA ASP A 102 -4.73 -13.87 9.61
C ASP A 102 -5.24 -12.55 10.22
N LEU A 103 -4.67 -11.42 9.78
CA LEU A 103 -5.07 -10.09 10.23
C LEU A 103 -6.51 -9.70 9.83
N VAL A 104 -6.98 -10.09 8.64
CA VAL A 104 -8.37 -9.86 8.23
C VAL A 104 -9.32 -10.76 9.00
N LYS A 105 -8.96 -12.03 9.22
CA LYS A 105 -9.77 -13.00 9.97
C LYS A 105 -9.98 -12.64 11.44
N GLU A 106 -9.11 -11.85 12.05
CA GLU A 106 -9.36 -11.30 13.38
C GLU A 106 -10.66 -10.46 13.44
N ARG A 107 -11.04 -9.84 12.31
CA ARG A 107 -12.22 -8.98 12.17
C ARG A 107 -13.38 -9.70 11.50
N GLU A 108 -13.09 -10.54 10.51
CA GLU A 108 -14.04 -11.20 9.62
C GLU A 108 -13.71 -12.70 9.50
N PRO A 109 -13.94 -13.51 10.54
CA PRO A 109 -13.47 -14.90 10.62
C PRO A 109 -14.12 -15.84 9.60
N GLU A 110 -15.29 -15.49 9.06
CA GLU A 110 -16.07 -16.37 8.16
C GLU A 110 -15.69 -16.23 6.67
N ILE A 111 -14.78 -15.32 6.32
CA ILE A 111 -14.40 -15.13 4.93
C ILE A 111 -13.57 -16.31 4.42
N SER A 112 -13.91 -16.79 3.22
CA SER A 112 -13.12 -17.81 2.52
C SER A 112 -11.91 -17.17 1.85
N PHE A 113 -10.72 -17.58 2.25
CA PHE A 113 -9.45 -17.15 1.68
C PHE A 113 -8.68 -18.26 1.01
N ILE A 114 -7.96 -17.91 -0.05
CA ILE A 114 -6.93 -18.76 -0.67
C ILE A 114 -5.58 -18.06 -0.45
N PRO A 115 -4.64 -18.70 0.25
CA PRO A 115 -3.32 -18.13 0.47
C PRO A 115 -2.52 -18.06 -0.84
N ILE A 116 -1.88 -16.92 -1.07
CA ILE A 116 -0.93 -16.70 -2.17
C ILE A 116 0.33 -16.01 -1.64
N GLU A 117 1.45 -16.30 -2.26
CA GLU A 117 2.75 -15.77 -1.87
C GLU A 117 3.50 -15.25 -3.10
N GLU A 118 4.72 -14.77 -2.90
CA GLU A 118 5.60 -14.33 -3.98
C GLU A 118 5.71 -15.40 -5.09
N LYS A 119 5.74 -14.93 -6.34
CA LYS A 119 5.75 -15.74 -7.58
C LYS A 119 4.42 -16.41 -7.94
N PHE A 120 3.37 -16.29 -7.13
CA PHE A 120 2.04 -16.69 -7.58
C PHE A 120 1.68 -15.90 -8.85
N VAL A 121 1.15 -16.61 -9.87
CA VAL A 121 0.75 -15.99 -11.14
C VAL A 121 -0.77 -15.92 -11.23
N VAL A 122 -1.27 -14.72 -11.41
CA VAL A 122 -2.67 -14.45 -11.70
C VAL A 122 -2.84 -14.43 -13.21
N ASN A 123 -3.47 -15.46 -13.77
CA ASN A 123 -3.77 -15.53 -15.21
C ASN A 123 -5.13 -14.87 -15.46
N ILE A 124 -5.20 -13.94 -16.43
CA ILE A 124 -6.39 -13.16 -16.81
C ILE A 124 -6.46 -13.13 -18.33
N GLY A 125 -6.97 -14.20 -18.95
CA GLY A 125 -6.84 -14.37 -20.39
C GLY A 125 -5.38 -14.45 -20.83
N GLU A 126 -4.92 -13.50 -21.64
CA GLU A 126 -3.52 -13.42 -22.09
C GLU A 126 -2.62 -12.63 -21.11
N ILE A 127 -3.21 -11.97 -20.10
CA ILE A 127 -2.46 -11.18 -19.10
C ILE A 127 -1.99 -12.11 -17.98
N ASN A 128 -0.71 -12.01 -17.61
CA ASN A 128 -0.12 -12.76 -16.51
C ASN A 128 0.49 -11.78 -15.50
N LEU A 129 -0.14 -11.64 -14.34
CA LEU A 129 0.36 -10.81 -13.25
C LEU A 129 1.07 -11.67 -12.22
N LYS A 130 2.35 -11.39 -11.99
CA LYS A 130 3.16 -12.08 -10.99
C LYS A 130 3.07 -11.37 -9.64
N ALA A 131 2.70 -12.08 -8.58
CA ALA A 131 2.77 -11.55 -7.22
C ALA A 131 4.22 -11.30 -6.80
N ILE A 132 4.50 -10.10 -6.32
CA ILE A 132 5.78 -9.65 -5.81
C ILE A 132 5.62 -9.29 -4.34
N PHE A 133 6.38 -9.93 -3.48
CA PHE A 133 6.36 -9.64 -2.04
C PHE A 133 7.05 -8.31 -1.77
N THR A 134 6.30 -7.35 -1.22
CA THR A 134 6.72 -5.97 -0.95
C THR A 134 6.35 -5.54 0.48
N PRO A 135 6.89 -6.25 1.50
CA PRO A 135 6.56 -5.97 2.89
C PRO A 135 7.08 -4.62 3.36
N GLY A 136 6.49 -4.11 4.43
CA GLY A 136 6.96 -2.91 5.11
C GLY A 136 5.86 -1.93 5.44
N HIS A 137 4.93 -1.63 4.54
CA HIS A 137 3.69 -0.93 4.87
C HIS A 137 2.75 -1.83 5.67
N SER A 138 2.54 -3.04 5.19
CA SER A 138 1.93 -4.17 5.88
C SER A 138 2.87 -5.38 5.79
N PRO A 139 2.85 -6.32 6.74
CA PRO A 139 3.84 -7.41 6.80
C PRO A 139 3.72 -8.41 5.66
N GLY A 140 2.53 -8.61 5.11
CA GLY A 140 2.25 -9.51 3.99
C GLY A 140 1.93 -8.81 2.67
N HIS A 141 2.23 -7.52 2.54
CA HIS A 141 1.88 -6.73 1.36
C HIS A 141 2.38 -7.37 0.06
N LEU A 142 1.50 -7.46 -0.94
CA LEU A 142 1.80 -7.92 -2.30
C LEU A 142 1.51 -6.81 -3.31
N THR A 143 2.41 -6.65 -4.28
CA THR A 143 2.16 -5.94 -5.54
C THR A 143 2.07 -6.95 -6.69
N PHE A 144 1.49 -6.57 -7.83
CA PHE A 144 1.30 -7.49 -8.95
C PHE A 144 1.91 -6.92 -10.22
N TRP A 145 2.83 -7.66 -10.81
CA TRP A 145 3.68 -7.26 -11.91
C TRP A 145 3.26 -7.89 -13.24
N TRP A 146 2.94 -7.04 -14.21
CA TRP A 146 2.76 -7.41 -15.60
C TRP A 146 4.07 -7.16 -16.35
N GLU A 147 4.85 -8.21 -16.54
CA GLU A 147 6.23 -8.11 -17.01
C GLU A 147 6.32 -7.58 -18.44
N GLU A 148 5.45 -8.07 -19.33
CA GLU A 148 5.45 -7.71 -20.75
C GLU A 148 5.22 -6.22 -20.97
N GLU A 149 4.31 -5.63 -20.22
CA GLU A 149 3.95 -4.21 -20.32
C GLU A 149 4.70 -3.33 -19.32
N ARG A 150 5.41 -3.93 -18.38
CA ARG A 150 6.08 -3.24 -17.27
C ARG A 150 5.13 -2.39 -16.45
N ILE A 151 3.96 -2.95 -16.16
CA ILE A 151 2.91 -2.35 -15.33
C ILE A 151 2.86 -3.00 -13.96
N LEU A 152 2.68 -2.19 -12.92
CA LEU A 152 2.54 -2.65 -11.54
C LEU A 152 1.19 -2.24 -10.96
N ILE A 153 0.45 -3.21 -10.42
CA ILE A 153 -0.64 -2.93 -9.47
C ILE A 153 0.01 -2.82 -8.10
N GLY A 154 0.11 -1.59 -7.60
CA GLY A 154 1.04 -1.24 -6.52
C GLY A 154 0.51 -1.40 -5.10
N GLY A 155 -0.81 -1.47 -4.90
CA GLY A 155 -1.38 -1.31 -3.55
C GLY A 155 -0.80 -0.06 -2.88
N ASP A 156 -0.42 -0.19 -1.61
CA ASP A 156 0.14 0.92 -0.83
C ASP A 156 1.67 0.92 -0.73
N ASN A 157 2.34 0.16 -1.59
CA ASN A 157 3.80 0.24 -1.67
C ASN A 157 4.27 1.62 -2.18
N ILE A 158 3.62 2.15 -3.24
CA ILE A 158 3.98 3.42 -3.86
C ILE A 158 2.71 4.22 -4.14
N LEU A 159 2.54 5.36 -3.46
CA LEU A 159 1.41 6.27 -3.63
C LEU A 159 1.78 7.46 -4.52
N THR A 160 0.79 8.10 -5.16
CA THR A 160 1.03 9.18 -6.13
C THR A 160 1.41 10.50 -5.46
N ASP A 161 0.57 10.99 -4.57
CA ASP A 161 0.66 12.38 -4.08
C ASP A 161 1.21 12.49 -2.65
N THR A 162 1.26 11.39 -1.90
CA THR A 162 1.70 11.35 -0.51
C THR A 162 2.73 10.24 -0.27
N THR A 163 3.28 10.19 0.93
CA THR A 163 4.18 9.10 1.35
C THR A 163 3.39 8.04 2.10
N THR A 164 3.64 6.79 1.77
CA THR A 164 3.01 5.65 2.46
C THR A 164 3.29 5.69 3.97
N ALA A 165 2.27 5.49 4.78
CA ALA A 165 2.45 5.34 6.22
C ALA A 165 3.12 3.99 6.52
N VAL A 166 4.18 4.01 7.31
CA VAL A 166 4.86 2.80 7.78
C VAL A 166 4.93 2.89 9.30
N THR A 167 3.98 2.26 9.97
CA THR A 167 3.80 2.42 11.42
C THR A 167 3.86 1.09 12.15
N PRO A 168 4.71 0.97 13.18
CA PRO A 168 4.71 -0.19 14.05
C PRO A 168 3.35 -0.38 14.77
N PRO A 169 2.98 -1.63 15.13
CA PRO A 169 3.82 -2.83 15.13
C PRO A 169 3.88 -3.58 13.80
N LEU A 170 2.97 -3.36 12.86
CA LEU A 170 2.87 -4.11 11.61
C LEU A 170 3.77 -3.53 10.50
N GLY A 171 3.95 -2.20 10.48
CA GLY A 171 4.85 -1.54 9.54
C GLY A 171 6.31 -1.67 9.94
N ASN A 172 7.19 -1.89 8.95
CA ASN A 172 8.65 -1.95 9.11
C ASN A 172 9.35 -1.12 8.04
N LEU A 173 10.02 -0.04 8.47
CA LEU A 173 10.63 0.92 7.55
C LEU A 173 11.81 0.33 6.76
N ALA A 174 12.60 -0.56 7.37
CA ALA A 174 13.73 -1.19 6.69
C ALA A 174 13.25 -2.10 5.55
N LEU A 175 12.20 -2.89 5.79
CA LEU A 175 11.58 -3.73 4.77
C LEU A 175 10.90 -2.88 3.69
N TYR A 176 10.24 -1.79 4.06
CA TYR A 176 9.60 -0.88 3.11
C TYR A 176 10.61 -0.25 2.13
N ILE A 177 11.77 0.21 2.64
CA ILE A 177 12.84 0.74 1.78
C ILE A 177 13.33 -0.32 0.81
N LYS A 178 13.59 -1.56 1.27
CA LYS A 178 13.98 -2.68 0.39
C LYS A 178 12.91 -3.01 -0.65
N SER A 179 11.64 -2.89 -0.30
CA SER A 179 10.54 -3.08 -1.23
C SER A 179 10.49 -1.99 -2.31
N LEU A 180 10.77 -0.73 -1.95
CA LEU A 180 10.91 0.35 -2.93
C LEU A 180 12.09 0.11 -3.88
N GLU A 181 13.26 -0.27 -3.35
CA GLU A 181 14.46 -0.59 -4.14
C GLU A 181 14.18 -1.77 -5.09
N LYS A 182 13.54 -2.83 -4.60
CA LYS A 182 13.14 -3.98 -5.42
C LYS A 182 12.24 -3.57 -6.59
N VAL A 183 11.23 -2.73 -6.35
CA VAL A 183 10.34 -2.25 -7.41
C VAL A 183 11.09 -1.30 -8.38
N LEU A 184 12.01 -0.48 -7.88
CA LEU A 184 12.86 0.37 -8.73
C LEU A 184 13.70 -0.47 -9.70
N ASP A 185 14.32 -1.55 -9.22
CA ASP A 185 15.13 -2.47 -10.02
C ASP A 185 14.32 -3.21 -11.09
N MET A 186 13.03 -3.47 -10.84
CA MET A 186 12.11 -4.03 -11.84
C MET A 186 11.83 -3.07 -12.98
N GLY A 187 11.99 -1.77 -12.75
CA GLY A 187 11.85 -0.70 -13.75
C GLY A 187 10.44 -0.58 -14.34
N PRO A 188 9.39 -0.42 -13.54
CA PRO A 188 8.03 -0.23 -14.07
C PRO A 188 7.94 1.03 -14.92
N LYS A 189 7.08 1.00 -15.95
CA LYS A 189 6.73 2.18 -16.76
C LYS A 189 5.47 2.86 -16.26
N LEU A 190 4.60 2.09 -15.62
CA LEU A 190 3.32 2.58 -15.11
C LEU A 190 2.99 1.85 -13.81
N ILE A 191 2.51 2.58 -12.80
CA ILE A 191 2.03 1.99 -11.54
C ILE A 191 0.59 2.44 -11.32
N PHE A 192 -0.30 1.50 -11.04
CA PHE A 192 -1.63 1.74 -10.51
C PHE A 192 -1.57 1.61 -8.98
N PRO A 193 -1.57 2.71 -8.23
CA PRO A 193 -1.45 2.71 -6.77
C PRO A 193 -2.79 2.44 -6.08
N GLY A 194 -2.76 2.11 -4.79
CA GLY A 194 -3.94 2.05 -3.94
C GLY A 194 -4.56 3.43 -3.68
N HIS A 195 -3.75 4.49 -3.73
CA HIS A 195 -4.24 5.87 -3.56
C HIS A 195 -3.65 6.81 -4.61
N GLY A 196 -4.53 7.57 -5.26
CA GLY A 196 -4.18 8.58 -6.24
C GLY A 196 -4.24 8.09 -7.69
N LYS A 197 -3.78 8.92 -8.60
CA LYS A 197 -3.81 8.63 -10.04
C LYS A 197 -2.68 7.66 -10.42
N PRO A 198 -2.78 6.96 -11.57
CA PRO A 198 -1.67 6.17 -12.10
C PRO A 198 -0.37 6.97 -12.22
N ILE A 199 0.74 6.36 -11.78
CA ILE A 199 2.07 6.98 -11.73
C ILE A 199 2.77 6.69 -13.05
N GLN A 200 2.99 7.73 -13.85
CA GLN A 200 3.56 7.64 -15.20
C GLN A 200 5.09 7.80 -15.23
N ASN A 201 5.69 8.28 -14.13
CA ASN A 201 7.13 8.36 -13.94
C ASN A 201 7.55 7.60 -12.67
N PRO A 202 7.44 6.26 -12.65
CA PRO A 202 7.68 5.47 -11.44
C PRO A 202 9.10 5.63 -10.88
N GLU A 203 10.12 5.68 -11.72
CA GLU A 203 11.52 5.85 -11.30
C GLU A 203 11.70 7.16 -10.51
N GLU A 204 11.20 8.28 -11.02
CA GLU A 204 11.26 9.58 -10.34
C GLU A 204 10.51 9.53 -9.01
N ARG A 205 9.31 8.93 -9.02
CA ARG A 205 8.47 8.82 -7.82
C ARG A 205 9.12 7.97 -6.73
N ILE A 206 9.68 6.81 -7.09
CA ILE A 206 10.34 5.91 -6.14
C ILE A 206 11.59 6.59 -5.56
N ASN A 207 12.42 7.21 -6.41
CA ASN A 207 13.60 7.96 -5.96
C ASN A 207 13.24 9.11 -5.02
N HIS A 208 12.12 9.81 -5.29
CA HIS A 208 11.61 10.83 -4.37
C HIS A 208 11.24 10.23 -3.00
N LEU A 209 10.54 9.10 -2.97
CA LEU A 209 10.17 8.41 -1.72
C LEU A 209 11.42 7.95 -0.95
N LEU A 210 12.39 7.33 -1.59
CA LEU A 210 13.66 6.91 -0.98
C LEU A 210 14.43 8.11 -0.41
N SER A 211 14.53 9.19 -1.18
CA SER A 211 15.17 10.44 -0.73
C SER A 211 14.46 11.05 0.47
N HIS A 212 13.12 11.05 0.47
CA HIS A 212 12.33 11.53 1.60
C HIS A 212 12.61 10.70 2.87
N ARG A 213 12.65 9.35 2.78
CA ARG A 213 12.98 8.48 3.92
C ARG A 213 14.37 8.75 4.46
N ASN A 214 15.38 8.83 3.59
CA ASN A 214 16.75 9.15 3.97
C ASN A 214 16.87 10.52 4.63
N LYS A 215 16.16 11.53 4.13
CA LYS A 215 16.12 12.86 4.73
C LYS A 215 15.54 12.84 6.15
N ARG A 216 14.43 12.10 6.36
CA ARG A 216 13.81 11.97 7.68
C ARG A 216 14.71 11.25 8.67
N GLU A 217 15.39 10.19 8.25
CA GLU A 217 16.37 9.49 9.09
C GLU A 217 17.51 10.42 9.53
N LYS A 218 18.09 11.20 8.60
CA LYS A 218 19.11 12.19 8.92
C LYS A 218 18.62 13.23 9.93
N GLN A 219 17.40 13.74 9.76
CA GLN A 219 16.82 14.70 10.69
C GLN A 219 16.66 14.12 12.11
N VAL A 220 16.25 12.85 12.23
CA VAL A 220 16.16 12.16 13.52
C VAL A 220 17.53 12.08 14.17
N LEU A 221 18.55 11.62 13.45
CA LEU A 221 19.92 11.54 13.96
C LEU A 221 20.48 12.91 14.37
N GLU A 222 20.23 13.96 13.59
CA GLU A 222 20.66 15.33 13.92
C GLU A 222 20.04 15.86 15.23
N VAL A 223 18.81 15.47 15.54
CA VAL A 223 18.16 15.80 16.82
C VAL A 223 18.84 15.04 17.95
N LEU A 224 19.02 13.72 17.80
CA LEU A 224 19.57 12.85 18.84
C LEU A 224 21.05 13.11 19.12
N LEU A 225 21.81 13.57 18.11
CA LEU A 225 23.22 13.99 18.31
C LEU A 225 23.35 15.24 19.21
N LYS A 226 22.31 16.04 19.32
CA LYS A 226 22.31 17.23 20.18
C LYS A 226 21.87 16.90 21.59
N ASN A 227 20.85 16.08 21.75
CA ASN A 227 20.30 15.70 23.05
C ASN A 227 19.63 14.32 22.95
N ASP A 228 19.77 13.53 24.01
CA ASP A 228 18.91 12.39 24.27
C ASP A 228 17.46 12.86 24.31
N SER A 229 16.56 12.19 23.61
CA SER A 229 15.18 12.67 23.42
C SER A 229 14.16 11.55 23.43
N THR A 230 12.94 11.88 23.84
CA THR A 230 11.77 11.01 23.67
C THR A 230 11.28 11.02 22.21
N LEU A 231 10.48 10.03 21.82
CA LEU A 231 9.84 9.99 20.49
C LEU A 231 9.02 11.27 20.21
N GLU A 232 8.33 11.77 21.25
CA GLU A 232 7.47 12.95 21.12
C GLU A 232 8.28 14.22 20.90
N GLU A 233 9.40 14.39 21.61
CA GLU A 233 10.31 15.53 21.44
C GLU A 233 10.92 15.54 20.05
N VAL A 234 11.36 14.37 19.55
CA VAL A 234 11.85 14.22 18.16
C VAL A 234 10.74 14.55 17.15
N ALA A 235 9.52 14.04 17.36
CA ALA A 235 8.39 14.32 16.48
C ALA A 235 8.06 15.81 16.43
N LYS A 236 7.97 16.49 17.57
CA LYS A 236 7.72 17.94 17.67
C LYS A 236 8.82 18.75 16.98
N HIS A 237 10.08 18.32 17.07
CA HIS A 237 11.18 19.01 16.42
C HIS A 237 11.14 18.90 14.89
N ILE A 238 10.79 17.72 14.36
CA ILE A 238 10.78 17.43 12.92
C ILE A 238 9.50 17.94 12.27
N TYR A 239 8.35 17.77 12.93
CA TYR A 239 7.02 18.13 12.43
C TYR A 239 6.48 19.38 13.14
N ARG A 240 7.14 20.51 12.96
CA ARG A 240 6.88 21.77 13.71
C ARG A 240 5.46 22.32 13.59
N ASN A 241 4.71 21.94 12.55
CA ASN A 241 3.39 22.48 12.25
C ASN A 241 2.27 21.44 12.42
N LEU A 242 2.51 20.31 13.08
CA LEU A 242 1.46 19.37 13.38
C LEU A 242 0.50 19.94 14.42
N ARG A 243 -0.80 19.79 14.15
CA ARG A 243 -1.83 19.96 15.16
C ARG A 243 -1.70 18.85 16.22
N GLU A 244 -2.26 19.06 17.38
CA GLU A 244 -2.18 18.11 18.48
C GLU A 244 -2.75 16.73 18.12
N ASP A 245 -3.86 16.70 17.36
CA ASP A 245 -4.49 15.48 16.83
C ASP A 245 -3.58 14.71 15.85
N GLN A 246 -2.72 15.40 15.13
CA GLN A 246 -1.75 14.82 14.18
C GLN A 246 -0.44 14.38 14.85
N LEU A 247 -0.16 14.85 16.07
CA LEU A 247 1.09 14.54 16.76
C LEU A 247 1.26 13.05 17.01
N ARG A 248 0.19 12.34 17.39
CA ARG A 248 0.23 10.89 17.59
C ARG A 248 0.68 10.14 16.33
N PHE A 249 0.21 10.55 15.16
CA PHE A 249 0.67 9.99 13.90
C PHE A 249 2.15 10.31 13.65
N GLY A 250 2.57 11.55 13.86
CA GLY A 250 3.96 11.97 13.75
C GLY A 250 4.89 11.15 14.68
N VAL A 251 4.48 10.89 15.93
CA VAL A 251 5.22 10.03 16.87
C VAL A 251 5.36 8.61 16.34
N ASN A 252 4.31 8.01 15.77
CA ASN A 252 4.38 6.68 15.17
C ASN A 252 5.35 6.65 13.98
N MET A 253 5.39 7.69 13.16
CA MET A 253 6.35 7.79 12.06
C MET A 253 7.79 7.89 12.57
N ILE A 254 8.04 8.65 13.67
CA ILE A 254 9.36 8.69 14.31
C ILE A 254 9.72 7.33 14.89
N LYS A 255 8.78 6.66 15.57
CA LYS A 255 8.99 5.31 16.12
C LYS A 255 9.47 4.33 15.05
N SER A 256 8.90 4.35 13.85
CA SER A 256 9.32 3.54 12.73
C SER A 256 10.80 3.77 12.34
N ILE A 257 11.23 5.04 12.33
CA ILE A 257 12.64 5.39 12.06
C ILE A 257 13.55 4.93 13.20
N ILE A 258 13.14 5.13 14.44
CA ILE A 258 13.89 4.72 15.63
C ILE A 258 14.08 3.19 15.67
N GLU A 259 13.04 2.41 15.36
CA GLU A 259 13.14 0.95 15.30
C GLU A 259 14.16 0.51 14.24
N LYS A 260 14.13 1.09 13.04
CA LYS A 260 15.13 0.84 11.99
C LYS A 260 16.55 1.19 12.46
N LEU A 261 16.75 2.38 13.01
CA LEU A 261 18.07 2.84 13.48
C LEU A 261 18.61 1.99 14.65
N LYS A 262 17.72 1.46 15.49
CA LYS A 262 18.07 0.52 16.56
C LYS A 262 18.51 -0.82 15.99
N GLU A 263 17.79 -1.38 15.00
CA GLU A 263 18.18 -2.62 14.30
C GLU A 263 19.55 -2.46 13.62
N GLU A 264 19.85 -1.28 13.08
CA GLU A 264 21.14 -0.93 12.47
C GLU A 264 22.24 -0.63 13.50
N LYS A 265 21.95 -0.70 14.81
CA LYS A 265 22.87 -0.41 15.90
C LYS A 265 23.47 1.01 15.83
N LYS A 266 22.70 1.98 15.37
CA LYS A 266 23.08 3.40 15.34
C LYS A 266 22.61 4.15 16.59
N ILE A 267 21.56 3.65 17.24
CA ILE A 267 20.97 4.24 18.44
C ILE A 267 20.53 3.15 19.45
N THR A 268 20.33 3.57 20.70
CA THR A 268 19.55 2.81 21.69
C THR A 268 18.17 3.46 21.87
N TYR A 269 17.18 2.66 22.26
CA TYR A 269 15.86 3.12 22.69
C TYR A 269 15.46 2.34 23.95
N GLU A 270 15.61 2.98 25.10
CA GLU A 270 15.41 2.38 26.42
C GLU A 270 14.70 3.36 27.35
N ASN A 271 13.74 2.86 28.14
CA ASN A 271 12.95 3.66 29.07
C ASN A 271 12.29 4.89 28.43
N GLY A 272 11.90 4.79 27.14
CA GLY A 272 11.28 5.88 26.40
C GLY A 272 12.26 6.94 25.85
N ILE A 273 13.57 6.76 26.02
CA ILE A 273 14.62 7.69 25.59
C ILE A 273 15.43 7.08 24.44
N CYS A 274 15.64 7.86 23.40
CA CYS A 274 16.49 7.55 22.26
C CYS A 274 17.85 8.22 22.43
N LYS A 275 18.93 7.47 22.15
CA LYS A 275 20.33 7.94 22.24
C LYS A 275 21.14 7.42 21.06
N VAL A 276 22.03 8.25 20.53
CA VAL A 276 23.04 7.82 19.55
C VAL A 276 24.10 6.97 20.25
N LEU A 277 24.56 5.90 19.56
CA LEU A 277 25.64 5.02 20.03
C LEU A 277 27.03 5.57 19.72
#